data_ac5d9488a65c7ea69013d526225e3004
#
_entry.id   ac5d9488a65c7ea69013d526225e3004
#
_cell.length_a   1.000
_cell.length_b   1.000
_cell.length_c   1.000
_cell.angle_alpha   90.00
_cell.angle_beta   90.00
_cell.angle_gamma   90.00
#
_symmetry.space_group_name_H-M   'P 1'
#
loop_
_entity.id
_entity.type
_entity.pdbx_description
1 polymer ?
#
loop_
_entity_poly.entity_id
_entity_poly.type
_entity_poly.pdbx_seq_one_letter_code
_entity_poly.pdbx_strand_id
1 'polypeptide(L)'
;YIWIVALFMGLFAGLVLDRNERMKKDLKYSLETRLTTYSLTFDMIKENPLSGIGYGSFLSSFRHYYAKKKEENSLIETIGNNNMSHPHNEFLFWTVEGGIIPLIGMLIIFFAFIIMIWKAKKNKGWLIAGTTIPILIHTQLELPFYISLVHWFIFIYLLYMIDDQVGDKSEINISFVYPFRIFSLVIPIAMSVYMMTALKSGRLITKFELTGYNNPSLLV
;
A
#
# COMPACT_ATOMS: atom_id res chain seq x y z
N TYR A 1 -12.85 -3.18 25.13
CA TYR A 1 -14.27 -3.29 24.76
C TYR A 1 -14.84 -1.97 24.21
N ILE A 2 -14.51 -0.81 24.77
CA ILE A 2 -15.03 0.51 24.34
C ILE A 2 -14.72 0.79 22.86
N TRP A 3 -13.53 0.49 22.39
CA TRP A 3 -13.12 0.70 20.99
C TRP A 3 -13.88 -0.19 20.00
N ILE A 4 -14.19 -1.42 20.38
CA ILE A 4 -14.98 -2.34 19.57
C ILE A 4 -16.40 -1.80 19.46
N VAL A 5 -16.98 -1.35 20.57
CA VAL A 5 -18.32 -0.74 20.60
C VAL A 5 -18.34 0.54 19.75
N ALA A 6 -17.33 1.41 19.88
CA ALA A 6 -17.24 2.63 19.07
C ALA A 6 -17.10 2.34 17.57
N LEU A 7 -16.35 1.30 17.19
CA LEU A 7 -16.21 0.87 15.80
C LEU A 7 -17.54 0.34 15.24
N PHE A 8 -18.25 -0.51 16.00
CA PHE A 8 -19.56 -1.01 15.59
C PHE A 8 -20.61 0.10 15.56
N MET A 9 -20.59 1.02 16.51
CA MET A 9 -21.49 2.19 16.48
C MET A 9 -21.21 3.09 15.28
N GLY A 10 -19.94 3.33 14.94
CA GLY A 10 -19.55 4.10 13.77
C GLY A 10 -19.98 3.44 12.46
N LEU A 11 -19.78 2.12 12.33
CA LEU A 11 -20.25 1.33 11.19
C LEU A 11 -21.78 1.34 11.08
N PHE A 12 -22.48 1.13 12.20
CA PHE A 12 -23.93 1.16 12.24
C PHE A 12 -24.49 2.53 11.92
N ALA A 13 -23.92 3.60 12.49
CA ALA A 13 -24.30 4.97 12.18
C ALA A 13 -24.08 5.28 10.69
N GLY A 14 -22.96 4.86 10.11
CA GLY A 14 -22.69 4.98 8.68
C GLY A 14 -23.75 4.29 7.83
N LEU A 15 -24.11 3.05 8.17
CA LEU A 15 -25.13 2.28 7.45
C LEU A 15 -26.54 2.87 7.58
N VAL A 16 -26.90 3.41 8.76
CA VAL A 16 -28.24 3.95 9.03
C VAL A 16 -28.41 5.37 8.52
N LEU A 17 -27.36 6.19 8.60
CA LEU A 17 -27.40 7.59 8.16
C LEU A 17 -27.25 7.76 6.65
N ASP A 18 -26.85 6.71 5.95
CA ASP A 18 -26.68 6.72 4.49
C ASP A 18 -28.06 6.57 3.78
N ARG A 19 -28.86 7.62 3.84
CA ARG A 19 -30.11 7.74 3.08
C ARG A 19 -29.96 8.54 1.78
N ASN A 20 -28.75 8.98 1.46
CA ASN A 20 -28.54 9.82 0.29
C ASN A 20 -28.35 8.95 -0.95
N GLU A 21 -29.30 8.99 -1.89
CA GLU A 21 -29.25 8.23 -3.15
C GLU A 21 -27.98 8.55 -3.99
N ARG A 22 -27.45 9.76 -3.88
CA ARG A 22 -26.21 10.16 -4.53
C ARG A 22 -25.04 9.38 -3.96
N MET A 23 -24.94 9.28 -2.64
CA MET A 23 -23.88 8.55 -1.95
C MET A 23 -23.92 7.03 -2.22
N LYS A 24 -25.12 6.46 -2.31
CA LYS A 24 -25.33 5.05 -2.72
C LYS A 24 -24.84 4.81 -4.15
N LYS A 25 -25.14 5.72 -5.07
CA LYS A 25 -24.69 5.64 -6.46
C LYS A 25 -23.18 5.73 -6.57
N ASP A 26 -22.57 6.66 -5.84
CA ASP A 26 -21.12 6.85 -5.81
C ASP A 26 -20.41 5.63 -5.19
N LEU A 27 -20.97 5.07 -4.11
CA LEU A 27 -20.45 3.85 -3.48
C LEU A 27 -20.56 2.65 -4.42
N LYS A 28 -21.70 2.45 -5.06
CA LYS A 28 -21.91 1.38 -6.05
C LYS A 28 -20.89 1.49 -7.18
N TYR A 29 -20.74 2.67 -7.77
CA TYR A 29 -19.77 2.95 -8.83
C TYR A 29 -18.33 2.67 -8.37
N SER A 30 -17.95 3.10 -7.17
CA SER A 30 -16.64 2.83 -6.59
C SER A 30 -16.37 1.34 -6.41
N LEU A 31 -17.36 0.57 -5.95
CA LEU A 31 -17.25 -0.89 -5.77
C LEU A 31 -17.12 -1.61 -7.13
N GLU A 32 -17.95 -1.28 -8.09
CA GLU A 32 -17.93 -1.86 -9.44
C GLU A 32 -16.59 -1.57 -10.13
N THR A 33 -16.09 -0.35 -10.03
CA THR A 33 -14.76 0.03 -10.55
C THR A 33 -13.65 -0.80 -9.91
N ARG A 34 -13.67 -0.98 -8.58
CA ARG A 34 -12.66 -1.80 -7.87
C ARG A 34 -12.74 -3.27 -8.27
N LEU A 35 -13.94 -3.84 -8.37
CA LEU A 35 -14.12 -5.23 -8.78
C LEU A 35 -13.58 -5.47 -10.18
N THR A 36 -13.87 -4.58 -11.11
CA THR A 36 -13.35 -4.65 -12.49
C THR A 36 -11.82 -4.51 -12.49
N THR A 37 -11.28 -3.55 -11.75
CA THR A 37 -9.83 -3.35 -11.62
C THR A 37 -9.14 -4.58 -11.03
N TYR A 38 -9.71 -5.18 -9.99
CA TYR A 38 -9.17 -6.40 -9.36
C TYR A 38 -9.18 -7.58 -10.32
N SER A 39 -10.30 -7.80 -11.02
CA SER A 39 -10.42 -8.87 -12.00
C SER A 39 -9.35 -8.75 -13.09
N LEU A 40 -9.20 -7.58 -13.70
CA LEU A 40 -8.19 -7.34 -14.74
C LEU A 40 -6.77 -7.46 -14.18
N THR A 41 -6.51 -6.97 -12.96
CA THR A 41 -5.19 -7.11 -12.32
C THR A 41 -4.86 -8.57 -12.05
N PHE A 42 -5.82 -9.38 -11.61
CA PHE A 42 -5.62 -10.83 -11.45
C PHE A 42 -5.30 -11.52 -12.78
N ASP A 43 -5.95 -11.14 -13.86
CA ASP A 43 -5.65 -11.71 -15.16
C ASP A 43 -4.24 -11.31 -15.64
N MET A 44 -3.82 -10.07 -15.41
CA MET A 44 -2.42 -9.64 -15.68
C MET A 44 -1.41 -10.44 -14.85
N ILE A 45 -1.71 -10.75 -13.57
CA ILE A 45 -0.87 -11.60 -12.73
C ILE A 45 -0.77 -13.02 -13.31
N LYS A 46 -1.88 -13.60 -13.78
CA LYS A 46 -1.89 -14.94 -14.40
C LYS A 46 -1.03 -15.00 -15.66
N GLU A 47 -0.99 -13.93 -16.45
CA GLU A 47 -0.15 -13.85 -17.64
C GLU A 47 1.36 -13.75 -17.30
N ASN A 48 1.71 -13.13 -16.16
CA ASN A 48 3.09 -12.90 -15.75
C ASN A 48 3.33 -13.28 -14.27
N PRO A 49 3.12 -14.54 -13.85
CA PRO A 49 3.07 -14.90 -12.42
C PRO A 49 4.42 -14.83 -11.72
N LEU A 50 5.54 -15.05 -12.39
CA LEU A 50 6.86 -15.14 -11.78
C LEU A 50 7.53 -13.78 -11.60
N SER A 51 7.58 -12.98 -12.66
CA SER A 51 8.31 -11.72 -12.72
C SER A 51 7.42 -10.48 -12.65
N GLY A 52 6.09 -10.65 -12.77
CA GLY A 52 5.17 -9.54 -12.93
C GLY A 52 5.38 -8.79 -14.24
N ILE A 53 4.78 -7.60 -14.33
CA ILE A 53 4.87 -6.72 -15.51
C ILE A 53 6.03 -5.73 -15.45
N GLY A 54 6.79 -5.73 -14.34
CA GLY A 54 7.86 -4.78 -14.04
C GLY A 54 7.42 -3.63 -13.15
N TYR A 55 8.33 -3.19 -12.27
CA TYR A 55 8.06 -2.10 -11.33
C TYR A 55 7.84 -0.76 -12.05
N GLY A 56 6.82 0.00 -11.61
CA GLY A 56 6.42 1.27 -12.19
C GLY A 56 5.65 1.16 -13.50
N SER A 57 5.32 -0.06 -13.96
CA SER A 57 4.66 -0.31 -15.24
C SER A 57 3.13 -0.43 -15.13
N PHE A 58 2.57 -0.44 -13.92
CA PHE A 58 1.14 -0.71 -13.74
C PHE A 58 0.24 0.17 -14.61
N LEU A 59 0.41 1.49 -14.55
CA LEU A 59 -0.47 2.43 -15.27
C LEU A 59 -0.50 2.18 -16.77
N SER A 60 0.66 2.01 -17.41
CA SER A 60 0.76 1.80 -18.85
C SER A 60 0.23 0.42 -19.27
N SER A 61 0.63 -0.62 -18.53
CA SER A 61 0.21 -1.98 -18.80
C SER A 61 -1.28 -2.20 -18.55
N PHE A 62 -1.82 -1.63 -17.47
CA PHE A 62 -3.24 -1.72 -17.15
C PHE A 62 -4.11 -1.04 -18.22
N ARG A 63 -3.72 0.16 -18.69
CA ARG A 63 -4.44 0.85 -19.77
C ARG A 63 -4.50 0.02 -21.05
N HIS A 64 -3.36 -0.54 -21.43
CA HIS A 64 -3.28 -1.36 -22.63
C HIS A 64 -4.13 -2.64 -22.50
N TYR A 65 -4.02 -3.30 -21.34
CA TYR A 65 -4.76 -4.51 -21.04
C TYR A 65 -6.27 -4.26 -20.97
N TYR A 66 -6.68 -3.18 -20.32
CA TYR A 66 -8.07 -2.76 -20.24
C TYR A 66 -8.66 -2.46 -21.63
N ALA A 67 -7.94 -1.72 -22.49
CA ALA A 67 -8.39 -1.42 -23.84
C ALA A 67 -8.61 -2.70 -24.65
N LYS A 68 -7.64 -3.63 -24.63
CA LYS A 68 -7.74 -4.94 -25.28
C LYS A 68 -8.95 -5.74 -24.78
N LYS A 69 -9.12 -5.84 -23.47
CA LYS A 69 -10.23 -6.59 -22.87
C LYS A 69 -11.60 -5.97 -23.16
N LYS A 70 -11.66 -4.65 -23.26
CA LYS A 70 -12.90 -3.94 -23.62
C LYS A 70 -13.28 -4.15 -25.08
N GLU A 71 -12.31 -4.28 -26.01
CA GLU A 71 -12.56 -4.67 -27.38
C GLU A 71 -13.11 -6.10 -27.49
N GLU A 72 -12.55 -7.03 -26.69
CA GLU A 72 -13.00 -8.42 -26.64
C GLU A 72 -14.38 -8.57 -25.97
N ASN A 73 -14.70 -7.74 -24.99
CA ASN A 73 -15.95 -7.78 -24.23
C ASN A 73 -16.47 -6.37 -23.92
N SER A 74 -17.45 -5.94 -24.69
CA SER A 74 -18.10 -4.63 -24.52
C SER A 74 -18.87 -4.46 -23.19
N LEU A 75 -19.12 -5.55 -22.46
CA LEU A 75 -19.79 -5.52 -21.14
C LEU A 75 -18.83 -5.09 -20.01
N ILE A 76 -17.52 -5.01 -20.26
CA ILE A 76 -16.60 -4.46 -19.27
C ILE A 76 -16.97 -2.99 -19.05
N GLU A 77 -17.38 -2.69 -17.82
CA GLU A 77 -17.78 -1.36 -17.44
C GLU A 77 -16.68 -0.32 -17.73
N THR A 78 -17.12 0.84 -18.19
CA THR A 78 -16.22 1.95 -18.40
C THR A 78 -15.72 2.42 -17.04
N ILE A 79 -14.49 2.03 -16.70
CA ILE A 79 -13.80 2.57 -15.53
C ILE A 79 -13.65 4.06 -15.78
N GLY A 80 -14.35 4.86 -14.98
CA GLY A 80 -14.34 6.32 -15.13
C GLY A 80 -12.92 6.83 -14.93
N ASN A 81 -12.52 7.72 -15.81
CA ASN A 81 -11.19 8.30 -15.86
C ASN A 81 -10.08 7.25 -15.95
N ASN A 82 -9.64 6.92 -17.15
CA ASN A 82 -8.63 5.91 -17.53
C ASN A 82 -7.24 6.08 -16.89
N ASN A 83 -7.14 6.82 -15.80
CA ASN A 83 -5.90 7.11 -15.08
C ASN A 83 -5.74 6.26 -13.81
N MET A 84 -6.16 4.99 -13.86
CA MET A 84 -5.96 4.07 -12.76
C MET A 84 -4.46 3.79 -12.59
N SER A 85 -3.83 4.49 -11.66
CA SER A 85 -2.38 4.38 -11.40
C SER A 85 -2.00 3.16 -10.57
N HIS A 86 -2.97 2.54 -9.90
CA HIS A 86 -2.78 1.38 -9.03
C HIS A 86 -4.12 0.68 -8.73
N PRO A 87 -4.10 -0.59 -8.27
CA PRO A 87 -5.33 -1.36 -8.03
C PRO A 87 -6.00 -1.08 -6.68
N HIS A 88 -5.61 -0.07 -5.91
CA HIS A 88 -6.11 0.21 -4.55
C HIS A 88 -5.99 -0.97 -3.58
N ASN A 89 -4.93 -1.75 -3.72
CA ASN A 89 -4.61 -2.88 -2.86
C ASN A 89 -3.11 -3.19 -2.95
N GLU A 90 -2.40 -3.14 -1.82
CA GLU A 90 -0.94 -3.35 -1.75
C GLU A 90 -0.54 -4.74 -2.25
N PHE A 91 -1.27 -5.79 -1.88
CA PHE A 91 -0.94 -7.16 -2.30
C PHE A 91 -1.05 -7.33 -3.80
N LEU A 92 -2.13 -6.82 -4.40
CA LEU A 92 -2.32 -6.87 -5.85
C LEU A 92 -1.28 -6.04 -6.58
N PHE A 93 -0.98 -4.83 -6.06
CA PHE A 93 -0.04 -3.92 -6.69
C PHE A 93 1.36 -4.52 -6.78
N TRP A 94 1.89 -4.96 -5.66
CA TRP A 94 3.24 -5.54 -5.63
C TRP A 94 3.31 -6.87 -6.38
N THR A 95 2.22 -7.68 -6.35
CA THR A 95 2.18 -8.95 -7.06
C THR A 95 2.11 -8.75 -8.57
N VAL A 96 1.31 -7.80 -9.06
CA VAL A 96 1.23 -7.57 -10.51
C VAL A 96 2.52 -6.98 -11.06
N GLU A 97 3.21 -6.10 -10.33
CA GLU A 97 4.46 -5.50 -10.78
C GLU A 97 5.68 -6.42 -10.60
N GLY A 98 5.79 -7.13 -9.48
CA GLY A 98 6.97 -7.92 -9.12
C GLY A 98 6.79 -9.43 -9.12
N GLY A 99 5.60 -9.93 -9.44
CA GLY A 99 5.30 -11.36 -9.49
C GLY A 99 5.19 -12.01 -8.11
N ILE A 100 5.50 -13.30 -8.07
CA ILE A 100 5.34 -14.14 -6.87
C ILE A 100 6.31 -13.78 -5.73
N ILE A 101 7.47 -13.20 -6.03
CA ILE A 101 8.52 -12.91 -5.02
C ILE A 101 8.03 -11.90 -3.98
N PRO A 102 7.53 -10.70 -4.35
CA PRO A 102 6.96 -9.77 -3.37
C PRO A 102 5.75 -10.35 -2.64
N LEU A 103 4.91 -11.14 -3.30
CA LEU A 103 3.79 -11.80 -2.65
C LEU A 103 4.24 -12.72 -1.52
N ILE A 104 5.24 -13.58 -1.77
CA ILE A 104 5.82 -14.44 -0.74
C ILE A 104 6.40 -13.61 0.41
N GLY A 105 7.14 -12.53 0.10
CA GLY A 105 7.68 -11.62 1.12
C GLY A 105 6.59 -11.03 2.01
N MET A 106 5.51 -10.53 1.43
CA MET A 106 4.36 -9.98 2.18
C MET A 106 3.67 -11.06 3.04
N LEU A 107 3.49 -12.26 2.52
CA LEU A 107 2.92 -13.37 3.28
C LEU A 107 3.82 -13.80 4.45
N ILE A 108 5.14 -13.82 4.27
CA ILE A 108 6.09 -14.10 5.36
C ILE A 108 5.94 -13.05 6.47
N ILE A 109 5.90 -11.76 6.12
CA ILE A 109 5.71 -10.67 7.09
C ILE A 109 4.37 -10.82 7.81
N PHE A 110 3.30 -11.12 7.08
CA PHE A 110 1.97 -11.30 7.65
C PHE A 110 1.92 -12.49 8.63
N PHE A 111 2.47 -13.64 8.27
CA PHE A 111 2.50 -14.79 9.17
C PHE A 111 3.43 -14.58 10.37
N ALA A 112 4.57 -13.92 10.17
CA ALA A 112 5.45 -13.54 11.26
C ALA A 112 4.73 -12.63 12.27
N PHE A 113 3.96 -11.66 11.79
CA PHE A 113 3.12 -10.80 12.62
C PHE A 113 2.09 -11.58 13.43
N ILE A 114 1.38 -12.53 12.83
CA ILE A 114 0.42 -13.41 13.53
C ILE A 114 1.13 -14.21 14.63
N ILE A 115 2.27 -14.81 14.32
CA ILE A 115 3.07 -15.59 15.29
C ILE A 115 3.53 -14.69 16.46
N MET A 116 3.98 -13.48 16.17
CA MET A 116 4.38 -12.52 17.22
C MET A 116 3.21 -12.19 18.15
N ILE A 117 2.01 -11.94 17.63
CA ILE A 117 0.81 -11.68 18.43
C ILE A 117 0.50 -12.87 19.36
N TRP A 118 0.57 -14.09 18.83
CA TRP A 118 0.27 -15.29 19.63
C TRP A 118 1.28 -15.53 20.73
N LYS A 119 2.56 -15.21 20.51
CA LYS A 119 3.63 -15.33 21.51
C LYS A 119 3.63 -14.20 22.54
N ALA A 120 3.11 -13.04 22.19
CA ALA A 120 3.09 -11.89 23.08
C ALA A 120 2.19 -12.12 24.32
N LYS A 121 2.54 -11.51 25.46
CA LYS A 121 1.74 -11.59 26.70
C LYS A 121 0.30 -11.16 26.43
N LYS A 122 -0.65 -12.07 26.76
CA LYS A 122 -2.06 -12.05 26.34
C LYS A 122 -2.74 -10.67 26.26
N ASN A 123 -2.53 -9.80 27.26
CA ASN A 123 -3.27 -8.54 27.32
C ASN A 123 -2.63 -7.41 26.51
N LYS A 124 -1.30 -7.37 26.40
CA LYS A 124 -0.58 -6.27 25.74
C LYS A 124 -0.40 -6.54 24.24
N GLY A 125 -0.08 -7.77 23.86
CA GLY A 125 0.08 -8.14 22.45
C GLY A 125 -1.19 -7.89 21.63
N TRP A 126 -2.35 -8.29 22.16
CA TRP A 126 -3.64 -8.05 21.50
C TRP A 126 -4.03 -6.57 21.44
N LEU A 127 -3.65 -5.77 22.43
CA LEU A 127 -3.89 -4.33 22.39
C LEU A 127 -3.10 -3.67 21.27
N ILE A 128 -1.80 -3.99 21.17
CA ILE A 128 -0.94 -3.45 20.12
C ILE A 128 -1.36 -3.99 18.73
N ALA A 129 -1.73 -5.28 18.65
CA ALA A 129 -2.30 -5.83 17.43
C ALA A 129 -3.54 -5.07 16.97
N GLY A 130 -4.43 -4.70 17.92
CA GLY A 130 -5.61 -3.89 17.61
C GLY A 130 -5.28 -2.53 17.01
N THR A 131 -4.18 -1.89 17.42
CA THR A 131 -3.73 -0.63 16.82
C THR A 131 -3.12 -0.80 15.42
N THR A 132 -2.67 -2.01 15.08
CA THR A 132 -2.09 -2.33 13.77
C THR A 132 -3.17 -2.64 12.72
N ILE A 133 -4.33 -3.14 13.15
CA ILE A 133 -5.45 -3.52 12.26
C ILE A 133 -5.86 -2.40 11.29
N PRO A 134 -6.02 -1.13 11.71
CA PRO A 134 -6.37 -0.06 10.78
C PRO A 134 -5.38 0.11 9.63
N ILE A 135 -4.08 -0.04 9.89
CA ILE A 135 -3.04 0.03 8.86
C ILE A 135 -3.17 -1.16 7.91
N LEU A 136 -3.37 -2.38 8.43
CA LEU A 136 -3.53 -3.59 7.63
C LEU A 136 -4.81 -3.55 6.77
N ILE A 137 -5.90 -3.00 7.28
CA ILE A 137 -7.12 -2.75 6.49
C ILE A 137 -6.83 -1.70 5.41
N HIS A 138 -6.09 -0.64 5.74
CA HIS A 138 -5.75 0.40 4.78
C HIS A 138 -4.95 -0.15 3.59
N THR A 139 -4.06 -1.14 3.80
CA THR A 139 -3.34 -1.81 2.70
C THR A 139 -4.24 -2.55 1.72
N GLN A 140 -5.47 -2.92 2.13
CA GLN A 140 -6.45 -3.57 1.27
C GLN A 140 -7.32 -2.58 0.49
N LEU A 141 -7.32 -1.31 0.87
CA LEU A 141 -8.16 -0.26 0.30
C LEU A 141 -7.35 0.77 -0.49
N GLU A 142 -6.06 0.88 -0.18
CA GLU A 142 -5.12 1.84 -0.76
C GLU A 142 -3.68 1.30 -0.69
N LEU A 143 -2.70 2.15 -1.03
CA LEU A 143 -1.27 1.81 -1.00
C LEU A 143 -0.53 2.63 0.08
N PRO A 144 -0.83 2.46 1.38
CA PRO A 144 -0.22 3.26 2.44
C PRO A 144 1.30 3.11 2.51
N PHE A 145 1.84 1.93 2.28
CA PHE A 145 3.27 1.67 2.32
C PHE A 145 4.01 2.14 1.05
N TYR A 146 3.34 2.15 -0.09
CA TYR A 146 3.90 2.70 -1.32
C TYR A 146 3.96 4.22 -1.31
N ILE A 147 2.92 4.87 -0.76
CA ILE A 147 2.76 6.33 -0.83
C ILE A 147 3.40 7.05 0.36
N SER A 148 3.44 6.41 1.56
CA SER A 148 3.73 7.10 2.82
C SER A 148 4.79 6.39 3.66
N LEU A 149 5.95 7.01 3.75
CA LEU A 149 7.02 6.58 4.65
C LEU A 149 6.59 6.58 6.13
N VAL A 150 5.66 7.46 6.52
CA VAL A 150 5.13 7.54 7.90
C VAL A 150 4.41 6.24 8.27
N HIS A 151 3.64 5.63 7.36
CA HIS A 151 2.99 4.34 7.61
C HIS A 151 4.01 3.22 7.86
N TRP A 152 5.14 3.22 7.16
CA TRP A 152 6.24 2.30 7.41
C TRP A 152 6.82 2.47 8.80
N PHE A 153 7.14 3.70 9.22
CA PHE A 153 7.68 3.95 10.55
C PHE A 153 6.72 3.54 11.66
N ILE A 154 5.44 3.90 11.53
CA ILE A 154 4.43 3.51 12.52
C ILE A 154 4.31 1.99 12.58
N PHE A 155 4.25 1.31 11.43
CA PHE A 155 4.12 -0.15 11.36
C PHE A 155 5.33 -0.85 12.00
N ILE A 156 6.55 -0.45 11.64
CA ILE A 156 7.78 -1.01 12.22
C ILE A 156 7.84 -0.75 13.73
N TYR A 157 7.43 0.43 14.19
CA TYR A 157 7.38 0.75 15.62
C TYR A 157 6.37 -0.13 16.36
N LEU A 158 5.20 -0.37 15.79
CA LEU A 158 4.20 -1.28 16.36
C LEU A 158 4.70 -2.72 16.39
N LEU A 159 5.38 -3.20 15.35
CA LEU A 159 6.03 -4.51 15.34
C LEU A 159 7.06 -4.62 16.48
N TYR A 160 7.91 -3.61 16.63
CA TYR A 160 8.89 -3.54 17.73
C TYR A 160 8.21 -3.62 19.10
N MET A 161 7.11 -2.88 19.31
CA MET A 161 6.35 -2.93 20.55
C MET A 161 5.75 -4.32 20.84
N ILE A 162 5.32 -5.05 19.82
CA ILE A 162 4.82 -6.42 19.98
C ILE A 162 5.98 -7.35 20.35
N ASP A 163 7.10 -7.25 19.65
CA ASP A 163 8.29 -8.07 19.86
C ASP A 163 8.84 -7.90 21.28
N ASP A 164 8.87 -6.68 21.80
CA ASP A 164 9.26 -6.38 23.19
C ASP A 164 8.38 -7.09 24.25
N GLN A 165 7.15 -7.46 23.92
CA GLN A 165 6.25 -8.21 24.79
C GLN A 165 6.44 -9.74 24.71
N VAL A 166 7.13 -10.26 23.71
CA VAL A 166 7.38 -11.70 23.55
C VAL A 166 8.33 -12.21 24.65
N GLY A 167 9.24 -11.40 25.11
CA GLY A 167 10.02 -11.68 26.34
C GLY A 167 11.29 -12.51 26.16
N ASP A 168 11.43 -13.25 25.10
CA ASP A 168 12.65 -14.01 24.77
C ASP A 168 13.63 -13.10 24.03
N LYS A 169 14.35 -12.27 24.79
CA LYS A 169 15.44 -11.47 24.21
C LYS A 169 16.66 -12.36 24.06
N SER A 170 16.86 -12.93 22.89
CA SER A 170 18.16 -13.49 22.56
C SER A 170 19.14 -12.35 22.32
N GLU A 171 20.14 -12.22 23.18
CA GLU A 171 21.23 -11.27 22.96
C GLU A 171 22.06 -11.77 21.77
N ILE A 172 21.85 -11.15 20.62
CA ILE A 172 22.74 -11.35 19.48
C ILE A 172 24.00 -10.55 19.76
N ASN A 173 25.06 -11.23 20.14
CA ASN A 173 26.37 -10.61 20.35
C ASN A 173 26.97 -10.27 18.98
N ILE A 174 26.66 -9.07 18.48
CA ILE A 174 27.19 -8.57 17.21
C ILE A 174 28.62 -8.08 17.47
N SER A 175 29.59 -8.96 17.27
CA SER A 175 31.01 -8.62 17.40
C SER A 175 31.47 -7.51 16.45
N PHE A 176 30.68 -7.18 15.44
CA PHE A 176 30.99 -6.24 14.37
C PHE A 176 30.00 -5.06 14.35
N VAL A 177 30.02 -4.22 15.38
CA VAL A 177 29.08 -3.11 15.56
C VAL A 177 29.34 -1.93 14.62
N TYR A 178 30.58 -1.71 14.20
CA TYR A 178 30.99 -0.54 13.43
C TYR A 178 30.26 -0.36 12.08
N PRO A 179 30.11 -1.38 11.23
CA PRO A 179 29.34 -1.24 9.99
C PRO A 179 27.91 -0.79 10.23
N PHE A 180 27.23 -1.35 11.22
CA PHE A 180 25.85 -0.99 11.55
C PHE A 180 25.73 0.48 11.99
N ARG A 181 26.70 0.99 12.76
CA ARG A 181 26.79 2.41 13.12
C ARG A 181 27.02 3.30 11.91
N ILE A 182 27.92 2.90 11.00
CA ILE A 182 28.15 3.63 9.76
C ILE A 182 26.87 3.63 8.90
N PHE A 183 26.24 2.49 8.68
CA PHE A 183 24.99 2.41 7.93
C PHE A 183 23.86 3.24 8.55
N SER A 184 23.72 3.23 9.88
CA SER A 184 22.69 4.03 10.58
C SER A 184 22.90 5.54 10.41
N LEU A 185 24.13 5.98 10.11
CA LEU A 185 24.44 7.39 9.83
C LEU A 185 24.32 7.71 8.33
N VAL A 186 24.85 6.85 7.48
CA VAL A 186 24.92 7.08 6.02
C VAL A 186 23.52 6.97 5.38
N ILE A 187 22.70 5.99 5.78
CA ILE A 187 21.38 5.79 5.17
C ILE A 187 20.47 7.01 5.35
N PRO A 188 20.28 7.60 6.55
CA PRO A 188 19.46 8.80 6.70
C PRO A 188 19.96 10.00 5.90
N ILE A 189 21.27 10.17 5.79
CA ILE A 189 21.86 11.26 4.98
C ILE A 189 21.56 11.03 3.50
N ALA A 190 21.83 9.83 2.97
CA ALA A 190 21.56 9.48 1.59
C ALA A 190 20.06 9.61 1.25
N MET A 191 19.18 9.15 2.15
CA MET A 191 17.73 9.30 2.00
C MET A 191 17.30 10.77 2.03
N SER A 192 17.89 11.60 2.89
CA SER A 192 17.61 13.03 2.93
C SER A 192 18.00 13.73 1.63
N VAL A 193 19.18 13.43 1.09
CA VAL A 193 19.62 13.95 -0.22
C VAL A 193 18.69 13.50 -1.33
N TYR A 194 18.33 12.21 -1.36
CA TYR A 194 17.36 11.66 -2.33
C TYR A 194 16.00 12.36 -2.23
N MET A 195 15.46 12.53 -1.02
CA MET A 195 14.18 13.22 -0.78
C MET A 195 14.23 14.68 -1.25
N MET A 196 15.35 15.39 -1.01
CA MET A 196 15.50 16.77 -1.48
C MET A 196 15.52 16.85 -3.00
N THR A 197 16.19 15.93 -3.69
CA THR A 197 16.20 15.87 -5.16
C THR A 197 14.82 15.51 -5.72
N ALA A 198 14.13 14.55 -5.12
CA ALA A 198 12.76 14.17 -5.49
C ALA A 198 11.77 15.33 -5.32
N LEU A 199 11.85 16.08 -4.21
CA LEU A 199 11.03 17.28 -3.97
C LEU A 199 11.33 18.39 -5.00
N LYS A 200 12.61 18.59 -5.36
CA LYS A 200 12.97 19.54 -6.40
C LYS A 200 12.38 19.14 -7.75
N SER A 201 12.54 17.90 -8.15
CA SER A 201 11.96 17.37 -9.39
C SER A 201 10.44 17.47 -9.42
N GLY A 202 9.76 17.11 -8.33
CA GLY A 202 8.31 17.24 -8.20
C GLY A 202 7.84 18.70 -8.38
N ARG A 203 8.53 19.66 -7.76
CA ARG A 203 8.21 21.10 -7.94
C ARG A 203 8.42 21.57 -9.39
N LEU A 204 9.44 21.08 -10.08
CA LEU A 204 9.68 21.42 -11.48
C LEU A 204 8.61 20.86 -12.39
N ILE A 205 8.18 19.61 -12.17
CA ILE A 205 7.09 18.97 -12.90
C ILE A 205 5.78 19.73 -12.67
N THR A 206 5.42 20.04 -11.43
CA THR A 206 4.23 20.81 -11.11
C THR A 206 4.25 22.19 -11.78
N LYS A 207 5.40 22.87 -11.77
CA LYS A 207 5.55 24.16 -12.43
C LYS A 207 5.39 24.04 -13.95
N PHE A 208 5.92 22.99 -14.55
CA PHE A 208 5.77 22.70 -15.99
C PHE A 208 4.28 22.45 -16.33
N GLU A 209 3.57 21.66 -15.54
CA GLU A 209 2.14 21.40 -15.70
C GLU A 209 1.32 22.68 -15.60
N LEU A 210 1.60 23.53 -14.61
CA LEU A 210 0.92 24.82 -14.42
C LEU A 210 1.16 25.81 -15.56
N THR A 211 2.25 25.67 -16.32
CA THR A 211 2.50 26.47 -17.53
C THR A 211 1.81 25.92 -18.79
N GLY A 212 0.94 24.91 -18.65
CA GLY A 212 0.25 24.28 -19.76
C GLY A 212 1.19 23.55 -20.73
N TYR A 213 2.29 22.98 -20.22
CA TYR A 213 3.32 22.26 -20.97
C TYR A 213 4.08 23.12 -21.98
N ASN A 214 3.98 24.45 -21.89
CA ASN A 214 4.55 25.38 -22.86
C ASN A 214 6.02 25.77 -22.58
N ASN A 215 6.61 25.30 -21.49
CA ASN A 215 7.98 25.66 -21.13
C ASN A 215 8.85 24.44 -20.83
N PRO A 216 9.33 23.71 -21.87
CA PRO A 216 10.13 22.51 -21.70
C PRO A 216 11.50 22.76 -21.03
N SER A 217 12.00 24.00 -21.02
CA SER A 217 13.26 24.35 -20.34
C SER A 217 13.22 24.19 -18.81
N LEU A 218 12.03 23.98 -18.23
CA LEU A 218 11.88 23.70 -16.79
C LEU A 218 12.22 22.24 -16.45
N LEU A 219 12.35 21.35 -17.43
CA LEU A 219 12.63 19.92 -17.25
C LEU A 219 14.10 19.55 -17.53
N VAL A 220 14.89 20.49 -17.97
CA VAL A 220 16.35 20.39 -18.19
C VAL A 220 17.06 21.04 -17.01
#